data_608e06ad4739a7433fbacc3c56c80e65
#
_entry.id   608e06ad4739a7433fbacc3c56c80e65
#
_cell.length_a   1.000
_cell.length_b   1.000
_cell.length_c   1.000
_cell.angle_alpha   90.00
_cell.angle_beta   90.00
_cell.angle_gamma   90.00
#
_symmetry.space_group_name_H-M   'P 1'
#
loop_
_entity.id
_entity.type
_entity.pdbx_description
1 polymer ?
#
loop_
_entity_poly.entity_id
_entity_poly.type
_entity_poly.pdbx_seq_one_letter_code
_entity_poly.pdbx_strand_id
1 'polypeptide(L)'
;YTRDYIRNFLENNPIPGIEVELGMYKQFLPQIQLTEVNTLAQSWITDRNRVIAIDGPEKEGLEIPGETDLMAVFDAVKKMKITPYEDVVLDKPLIETIPTPSKVITEDHTEELGVTEWTLENGVRIILKPTDFKNDEVLFSARSPGGSSLVDDNKYVAAMTATSVIKEAGIGQFNQIELDKMLAGKIARVNPYIGGIEEGFNGSASPQDLETLFQLIHLYFSAPRLDSSAFLAYQERMNGFLENRSSRPETAYRDTIQVTMAQHHLRSRPWSTELLTEMDLGASYEIYTDRFENAGDFSFYFVGNFTLESIKPLVELYLGGLPDTGREEQWKDVGIKPPQNVVEKHVKNGLEQKSLSNIIF
;
A
#
# COMPACT_ATOMS: atom_id res chain seq x y z
N TYR A 1 -23.02 -0.38 -15.72
CA TYR A 1 -24.36 -0.35 -16.37
C TYR A 1 -25.50 -0.15 -15.37
N THR A 2 -25.62 -0.94 -14.28
CA THR A 2 -26.75 -0.78 -13.32
C THR A 2 -26.81 0.63 -12.73
N ARG A 3 -25.67 1.22 -12.39
CA ARG A 3 -25.58 2.59 -11.87
C ARG A 3 -26.04 3.63 -12.91
N ASP A 4 -25.72 3.41 -14.17
CA ASP A 4 -26.09 4.31 -15.27
C ASP A 4 -27.61 4.30 -15.49
N TYR A 5 -28.24 3.12 -15.44
CA TYR A 5 -29.71 3.00 -15.49
C TYR A 5 -30.38 3.69 -14.29
N ILE A 6 -29.84 3.56 -13.08
CA ILE A 6 -30.36 4.25 -11.89
C ILE A 6 -30.26 5.77 -12.07
N ARG A 7 -29.10 6.29 -12.49
CA ARG A 7 -28.91 7.73 -12.73
C ARG A 7 -29.82 8.24 -13.85
N ASN A 8 -29.96 7.49 -14.94
CA ASN A 8 -30.90 7.86 -16.00
C ASN A 8 -32.32 7.99 -15.45
N PHE A 9 -32.78 7.01 -14.63
CA PHE A 9 -34.12 7.04 -14.07
C PHE A 9 -34.32 8.17 -13.06
N LEU A 10 -33.36 8.41 -12.15
CA LEU A 10 -33.50 9.39 -11.07
C LEU A 10 -33.19 10.82 -11.53
N GLU A 11 -32.22 11.02 -12.41
CA GLU A 11 -31.62 12.31 -12.75
C GLU A 11 -31.81 12.67 -14.23
N ASN A 12 -32.42 11.78 -15.01
CA ASN A 12 -32.58 11.91 -16.47
C ASN A 12 -31.23 12.07 -17.20
N ASN A 13 -30.17 11.50 -16.67
CA ASN A 13 -28.86 11.51 -17.31
C ASN A 13 -28.85 10.60 -18.54
N PRO A 14 -28.26 11.03 -19.68
CA PRO A 14 -28.17 10.21 -20.87
C PRO A 14 -27.28 8.97 -20.64
N ILE A 15 -27.56 7.89 -21.37
CA ILE A 15 -26.74 6.69 -21.41
C ILE A 15 -26.18 6.54 -22.83
N PRO A 16 -25.14 7.28 -23.21
CA PRO A 16 -24.61 7.27 -24.57
C PRO A 16 -23.89 5.97 -24.95
N GLY A 17 -23.45 5.21 -23.95
CA GLY A 17 -22.60 4.04 -24.11
C GLY A 17 -21.12 4.36 -24.19
N ILE A 18 -20.28 3.37 -23.85
CA ILE A 18 -18.83 3.56 -23.65
C ILE A 18 -18.10 4.06 -24.92
N GLU A 19 -18.54 3.65 -26.10
CA GLU A 19 -17.91 4.07 -27.36
C GLU A 19 -18.08 5.57 -27.61
N VAL A 20 -19.29 6.08 -27.35
CA VAL A 20 -19.59 7.52 -27.48
C VAL A 20 -18.87 8.32 -26.41
N GLU A 21 -18.88 7.83 -25.16
CA GLU A 21 -18.14 8.45 -24.04
C GLU A 21 -16.63 8.53 -24.35
N LEU A 22 -16.03 7.43 -24.80
CA LEU A 22 -14.62 7.43 -25.21
C LEU A 22 -14.34 8.44 -26.34
N GLY A 23 -15.27 8.54 -27.32
CA GLY A 23 -15.20 9.54 -28.40
C GLY A 23 -15.18 10.97 -27.84
N MET A 24 -16.06 11.26 -26.88
CA MET A 24 -16.11 12.56 -26.20
C MET A 24 -14.82 12.85 -25.43
N TYR A 25 -14.31 11.89 -24.65
CA TYR A 25 -13.04 12.06 -23.94
C TYR A 25 -11.88 12.36 -24.88
N LYS A 26 -11.74 11.61 -25.97
CA LYS A 26 -10.70 11.83 -26.97
C LYS A 26 -10.82 13.19 -27.66
N GLN A 27 -12.04 13.69 -27.83
CA GLN A 27 -12.28 14.97 -28.47
C GLN A 27 -12.07 16.14 -27.53
N PHE A 28 -12.59 16.10 -26.31
CA PHE A 28 -12.62 17.28 -25.43
C PHE A 28 -11.42 17.37 -24.48
N LEU A 29 -10.92 16.25 -23.95
CA LEU A 29 -9.85 16.25 -22.97
C LEU A 29 -8.57 17.01 -23.45
N PRO A 30 -8.08 16.82 -24.68
CA PRO A 30 -6.91 17.54 -25.17
C PRO A 30 -7.12 19.05 -25.36
N GLN A 31 -8.38 19.53 -25.34
CA GLN A 31 -8.72 20.94 -25.53
C GLN A 31 -8.76 21.71 -24.21
N ILE A 32 -8.87 21.02 -23.08
CA ILE A 32 -8.93 21.66 -21.76
C ILE A 32 -7.57 22.31 -21.45
N GLN A 33 -7.59 23.61 -21.22
CA GLN A 33 -6.40 24.38 -20.91
C GLN A 33 -6.26 24.57 -19.38
N LEU A 34 -5.02 24.60 -18.89
CA LEU A 34 -4.74 24.85 -17.47
C LEU A 34 -5.36 26.18 -16.98
N THR A 35 -5.39 27.19 -17.83
CA THR A 35 -6.02 28.49 -17.53
C THR A 35 -7.52 28.39 -17.28
N GLU A 36 -8.23 27.48 -17.97
CA GLU A 36 -9.67 27.25 -17.76
C GLU A 36 -9.90 26.62 -16.39
N VAL A 37 -9.09 25.60 -16.03
CA VAL A 37 -9.15 24.93 -14.72
C VAL A 37 -8.88 25.93 -13.59
N ASN A 38 -7.86 26.76 -13.71
CA ASN A 38 -7.52 27.79 -12.72
C ASN A 38 -8.63 28.85 -12.57
N THR A 39 -9.28 29.22 -13.68
CA THR A 39 -10.40 30.19 -13.66
C THR A 39 -11.64 29.62 -12.95
N LEU A 40 -11.88 28.29 -13.08
CA LEU A 40 -12.99 27.64 -12.38
C LEU A 40 -12.84 27.76 -10.85
N ALA A 41 -11.64 27.60 -10.31
CA ALA A 41 -11.39 27.77 -8.87
C ALA A 41 -11.81 29.16 -8.37
N GLN A 42 -11.56 30.23 -9.15
CA GLN A 42 -11.98 31.59 -8.83
C GLN A 42 -13.50 31.76 -8.86
N SER A 43 -14.20 31.04 -9.73
CA SER A 43 -15.66 31.08 -9.83
C SER A 43 -16.38 30.31 -8.74
N TRP A 44 -15.76 29.25 -8.24
CA TRP A 44 -16.34 28.39 -7.21
C TRP A 44 -16.11 28.90 -5.79
N ILE A 45 -14.96 29.54 -5.54
CA ILE A 45 -14.62 30.09 -4.23
C ILE A 45 -15.00 31.56 -4.17
N THR A 46 -16.23 31.82 -3.73
CA THR A 46 -16.79 33.19 -3.64
C THR A 46 -16.98 33.62 -2.19
N ASP A 47 -17.11 34.92 -1.96
CA ASP A 47 -17.40 35.47 -0.62
C ASP A 47 -18.88 35.34 -0.23
N ARG A 48 -19.72 34.78 -1.11
CA ARG A 48 -21.15 34.59 -0.89
C ARG A 48 -21.50 33.11 -0.99
N ASN A 49 -22.62 32.74 -0.36
CA ASN A 49 -23.12 31.35 -0.35
C ASN A 49 -22.09 30.37 0.23
N ARG A 50 -21.39 30.77 1.28
CA ARG A 50 -20.39 29.98 1.98
C ARG A 50 -20.94 29.50 3.31
N VAL A 51 -20.85 28.21 3.58
CA VAL A 51 -21.10 27.61 4.87
C VAL A 51 -19.77 27.11 5.42
N ILE A 52 -19.42 27.48 6.63
CA ILE A 52 -18.23 27.04 7.33
C ILE A 52 -18.70 26.16 8.48
N ALA A 53 -18.31 24.91 8.48
CA ALA A 53 -18.57 23.97 9.54
C ALA A 53 -17.24 23.47 10.12
N ILE A 54 -17.14 23.41 11.45
CA ILE A 54 -16.00 22.81 12.14
C ILE A 54 -16.56 21.74 13.07
N ASP A 55 -16.02 20.55 12.94
CA ASP A 55 -16.26 19.44 13.85
C ASP A 55 -15.00 19.16 14.65
N GLY A 56 -15.14 18.96 15.94
CA GLY A 56 -14.05 18.60 16.82
C GLY A 56 -14.53 17.70 17.96
N PRO A 57 -13.65 16.87 18.53
CA PRO A 57 -14.01 16.06 19.69
C PRO A 57 -14.24 16.94 20.92
N GLU A 58 -15.22 16.59 21.74
CA GLU A 58 -15.38 17.18 23.07
C GLU A 58 -14.28 16.64 24.00
N LYS A 59 -13.17 17.39 24.11
CA LYS A 59 -12.00 17.00 24.88
C LYS A 59 -11.56 18.15 25.77
N GLU A 60 -11.25 17.85 27.05
CA GLU A 60 -10.77 18.83 28.01
C GLU A 60 -9.50 19.55 27.48
N GLY A 61 -9.51 20.87 27.50
CA GLY A 61 -8.41 21.71 27.00
C GLY A 61 -8.43 21.96 25.48
N LEU A 62 -9.40 21.41 24.72
CA LEU A 62 -9.59 21.72 23.32
C LEU A 62 -10.65 22.83 23.17
N GLU A 63 -10.22 24.00 22.74
CA GLU A 63 -11.13 25.09 22.36
C GLU A 63 -11.42 25.03 20.86
N ILE A 64 -12.70 24.87 20.50
CA ILE A 64 -13.12 24.95 19.09
C ILE A 64 -13.16 26.44 18.71
N PRO A 65 -12.47 26.87 17.62
CA PRO A 65 -12.42 28.27 17.22
C PRO A 65 -13.82 28.81 16.91
N GLY A 66 -14.11 30.01 17.39
CA GLY A 66 -15.36 30.71 17.14
C GLY A 66 -15.39 31.38 15.76
N GLU A 67 -16.57 32.00 15.45
CA GLU A 67 -16.75 32.71 14.15
C GLU A 67 -15.69 33.78 13.91
N THR A 68 -15.34 34.55 14.95
CA THR A 68 -14.33 35.62 14.86
C THR A 68 -12.96 35.07 14.48
N ASP A 69 -12.57 33.95 15.07
CA ASP A 69 -11.26 33.32 14.80
C ASP A 69 -11.20 32.78 13.38
N LEU A 70 -12.28 32.16 12.92
CA LEU A 70 -12.41 31.66 11.56
C LEU A 70 -12.36 32.77 10.53
N MET A 71 -13.08 33.88 10.76
CA MET A 71 -13.05 35.02 9.88
C MET A 71 -11.68 35.69 9.83
N ALA A 72 -10.96 35.73 10.96
CA ALA A 72 -9.58 36.23 11.01
C ALA A 72 -8.62 35.42 10.13
N VAL A 73 -8.80 34.09 10.06
CA VAL A 73 -8.02 33.23 9.13
C VAL A 73 -8.27 33.61 7.67
N PHE A 74 -9.54 33.80 7.27
CA PHE A 74 -9.85 34.21 5.91
C PHE A 74 -9.24 35.59 5.56
N ASP A 75 -9.29 36.54 6.49
CA ASP A 75 -8.70 37.85 6.29
C ASP A 75 -7.16 37.83 6.24
N ALA A 76 -6.53 36.93 7.01
CA ALA A 76 -5.10 36.71 6.95
C ALA A 76 -4.68 36.12 5.59
N VAL A 77 -5.38 35.08 5.14
CA VAL A 77 -5.09 34.43 3.85
C VAL A 77 -5.27 35.37 2.67
N LYS A 78 -6.30 36.24 2.68
CA LYS A 78 -6.49 37.26 1.64
C LYS A 78 -5.30 38.23 1.52
N LYS A 79 -4.56 38.44 2.62
CA LYS A 79 -3.39 39.34 2.65
C LYS A 79 -2.08 38.63 2.37
N MET A 80 -2.08 37.28 2.38
CA MET A 80 -0.86 36.51 2.12
C MET A 80 -0.44 36.63 0.65
N LYS A 81 0.86 36.82 0.46
CA LYS A 81 1.46 36.69 -0.87
C LYS A 81 1.68 35.20 -1.14
N ILE A 82 0.78 34.58 -1.89
CA ILE A 82 0.88 33.20 -2.30
C ILE A 82 1.77 33.11 -3.55
N THR A 83 2.83 32.32 -3.49
CA THR A 83 3.66 31.99 -4.66
C THR A 83 2.98 30.85 -5.44
N PRO A 84 3.05 30.87 -6.78
CA PRO A 84 2.57 29.74 -7.58
C PRO A 84 3.22 28.43 -7.11
N TYR A 85 2.45 27.35 -7.17
CA TYR A 85 3.02 26.02 -6.97
C TYR A 85 3.92 25.69 -8.16
N GLU A 86 5.18 25.39 -7.88
CA GLU A 86 6.13 24.90 -8.87
C GLU A 86 6.16 23.37 -8.78
N ASP A 87 5.66 22.72 -9.81
CA ASP A 87 5.69 21.27 -9.90
C ASP A 87 7.05 20.81 -10.41
N VAL A 88 7.85 20.22 -9.54
CA VAL A 88 9.10 19.61 -9.94
C VAL A 88 8.77 18.21 -10.49
N VAL A 89 8.53 18.12 -11.79
CA VAL A 89 8.47 16.85 -12.49
C VAL A 89 9.90 16.38 -12.71
N LEU A 90 10.27 15.28 -12.10
CA LEU A 90 11.58 14.65 -12.34
C LEU A 90 11.53 13.94 -13.70
N ASP A 91 12.23 14.50 -14.68
CA ASP A 91 12.45 13.85 -15.99
C ASP A 91 13.59 12.81 -15.86
N LYS A 92 13.33 11.78 -15.06
CA LYS A 92 14.28 10.70 -14.79
C LYS A 92 13.59 9.35 -15.01
N PRO A 93 14.30 8.34 -15.53
CA PRO A 93 13.73 7.00 -15.64
C PRO A 93 13.49 6.40 -14.25
N LEU A 94 12.50 5.51 -14.13
CA LEU A 94 12.19 4.82 -12.87
C LEU A 94 13.39 3.98 -12.40
N ILE A 95 14.09 3.34 -13.34
CA ILE A 95 15.35 2.62 -13.13
C ILE A 95 16.48 3.37 -13.83
N GLU A 96 17.46 3.85 -13.07
CA GLU A 96 18.61 4.59 -13.60
C GLU A 96 19.64 3.67 -14.25
N THR A 97 19.91 2.54 -13.61
CA THR A 97 20.87 1.53 -14.12
C THR A 97 20.13 0.26 -14.49
N ILE A 98 20.15 -0.06 -15.78
CA ILE A 98 19.50 -1.28 -16.29
C ILE A 98 20.15 -2.51 -15.64
N PRO A 99 19.38 -3.43 -15.02
CA PRO A 99 19.90 -4.64 -14.40
C PRO A 99 20.59 -5.56 -15.41
N THR A 100 21.49 -6.38 -14.92
CA THR A 100 22.09 -7.46 -15.73
C THR A 100 21.09 -8.62 -15.82
N PRO A 101 20.66 -9.05 -17.01
CA PRO A 101 19.67 -10.11 -17.13
C PRO A 101 20.25 -11.49 -16.78
N SER A 102 19.43 -12.37 -16.22
CA SER A 102 19.68 -13.82 -16.13
C SER A 102 18.71 -14.57 -17.03
N LYS A 103 19.15 -15.71 -17.55
CA LYS A 103 18.35 -16.50 -18.48
C LYS A 103 17.46 -17.53 -17.78
N VAL A 104 16.36 -17.86 -18.42
CA VAL A 104 15.57 -19.04 -18.07
C VAL A 104 16.39 -20.29 -18.37
N ILE A 105 16.65 -21.11 -17.35
CA ILE A 105 17.42 -22.36 -17.46
C ILE A 105 16.54 -23.61 -17.44
N THR A 106 15.35 -23.54 -16.84
CA THR A 106 14.34 -24.61 -16.89
C THR A 106 12.98 -24.05 -17.27
N GLU A 107 12.22 -24.82 -18.00
CA GLU A 107 10.84 -24.51 -18.37
C GLU A 107 10.00 -25.79 -18.27
N ASP A 108 9.05 -25.81 -17.34
CA ASP A 108 8.13 -26.89 -17.12
C ASP A 108 6.71 -26.41 -17.38
N HIS A 109 5.90 -27.20 -18.11
CA HIS A 109 4.53 -26.86 -18.44
C HIS A 109 3.57 -27.90 -17.89
N THR A 110 2.57 -27.47 -17.12
CA THR A 110 1.46 -28.29 -16.64
C THR A 110 0.24 -27.98 -17.46
N GLU A 111 -0.03 -28.81 -18.50
CA GLU A 111 -1.07 -28.60 -19.49
C GLU A 111 -2.47 -28.52 -18.86
N GLU A 112 -2.77 -29.39 -17.90
CA GLU A 112 -4.07 -29.46 -17.21
C GLU A 112 -4.44 -28.17 -16.49
N LEU A 113 -3.44 -27.41 -16.02
CA LEU A 113 -3.62 -26.15 -15.29
C LEU A 113 -3.37 -24.93 -16.17
N GLY A 114 -2.78 -25.11 -17.36
CA GLY A 114 -2.31 -24.01 -18.20
C GLY A 114 -1.26 -23.14 -17.49
N VAL A 115 -0.37 -23.79 -16.72
CA VAL A 115 0.67 -23.13 -15.92
C VAL A 115 2.03 -23.47 -16.49
N THR A 116 2.87 -22.46 -16.65
CA THR A 116 4.28 -22.62 -17.00
C THR A 116 5.16 -22.18 -15.82
N GLU A 117 6.08 -23.00 -15.42
CA GLU A 117 7.08 -22.71 -14.39
C GLU A 117 8.45 -22.49 -15.03
N TRP A 118 9.09 -21.39 -14.70
CA TRP A 118 10.47 -21.08 -15.10
C TRP A 118 11.38 -20.99 -13.89
N THR A 119 12.62 -21.43 -14.04
CA THR A 119 13.71 -21.13 -13.11
C THR A 119 14.77 -20.33 -13.85
N LEU A 120 15.24 -19.26 -13.22
CA LEU A 120 16.33 -18.44 -13.75
C LEU A 120 17.69 -18.91 -13.22
N GLU A 121 18.78 -18.48 -13.87
CA GLU A 121 20.17 -18.76 -13.44
C GLU A 121 20.46 -18.28 -12.00
N ASN A 122 19.78 -17.21 -11.52
CA ASN A 122 19.89 -16.72 -10.16
C ASN A 122 18.96 -17.44 -9.15
N GLY A 123 18.41 -18.60 -9.50
CA GLY A 123 17.58 -19.41 -8.62
C GLY A 123 16.11 -18.99 -8.53
N VAL A 124 15.75 -17.80 -9.00
CA VAL A 124 14.37 -17.29 -8.94
C VAL A 124 13.41 -18.22 -9.69
N ARG A 125 12.30 -18.57 -9.02
CA ARG A 125 11.21 -19.39 -9.57
C ARG A 125 10.04 -18.51 -9.96
N ILE A 126 9.52 -18.70 -11.19
CA ILE A 126 8.43 -17.93 -11.74
C ILE A 126 7.30 -18.86 -12.20
N ILE A 127 6.11 -18.63 -11.69
CA ILE A 127 4.90 -19.39 -12.01
C ILE A 127 3.99 -18.48 -12.86
N LEU A 128 3.74 -18.86 -14.08
CA LEU A 128 3.04 -18.08 -15.09
C LEU A 128 1.72 -18.75 -15.47
N LYS A 129 0.62 -18.00 -15.39
CA LYS A 129 -0.68 -18.44 -15.86
C LYS A 129 -1.33 -17.37 -16.74
N PRO A 130 -1.10 -17.38 -18.06
CA PRO A 130 -1.84 -16.54 -19.00
C PRO A 130 -3.33 -16.85 -18.95
N THR A 131 -4.18 -15.82 -18.88
CA THR A 131 -5.64 -15.95 -18.88
C THR A 131 -6.28 -14.79 -19.65
N ASP A 132 -7.49 -15.02 -20.13
CA ASP A 132 -8.36 -14.04 -20.81
C ASP A 132 -9.56 -13.58 -19.95
N PHE A 133 -9.53 -13.87 -18.63
CA PHE A 133 -10.63 -13.52 -17.71
C PHE A 133 -10.86 -12.02 -17.61
N LYS A 134 -9.77 -11.24 -17.65
CA LYS A 134 -9.81 -9.79 -17.77
C LYS A 134 -8.73 -9.33 -18.75
N ASN A 135 -9.14 -8.54 -19.73
CA ASN A 135 -8.23 -8.07 -20.78
C ASN A 135 -7.27 -6.96 -20.33
N ASP A 136 -7.52 -6.35 -19.18
CA ASP A 136 -6.84 -5.15 -18.66
C ASP A 136 -6.09 -5.40 -17.35
N GLU A 137 -5.91 -6.66 -16.92
CA GLU A 137 -5.30 -6.96 -15.62
C GLU A 137 -4.27 -8.10 -15.70
N VAL A 138 -3.14 -7.88 -15.05
CA VAL A 138 -2.16 -8.89 -14.66
C VAL A 138 -1.99 -8.82 -13.15
N LEU A 139 -2.33 -9.88 -12.44
CA LEU A 139 -2.12 -10.03 -11.00
C LEU A 139 -0.71 -10.56 -10.74
N PHE A 140 -0.10 -10.06 -9.69
CA PHE A 140 1.23 -10.42 -9.24
C PHE A 140 1.23 -10.76 -7.75
N SER A 141 1.94 -11.81 -7.37
CA SER A 141 2.36 -12.05 -6.00
C SER A 141 3.75 -12.71 -5.97
N ALA A 142 4.49 -12.46 -4.89
CA ALA A 142 5.74 -13.17 -4.62
C ALA A 142 5.76 -13.57 -3.15
N ARG A 143 6.36 -14.73 -2.83
CA ARG A 143 6.41 -15.27 -1.47
C ARG A 143 7.72 -15.97 -1.21
N SER A 144 8.26 -15.74 0.00
CA SER A 144 9.38 -16.47 0.59
C SER A 144 9.01 -16.89 2.02
N PRO A 145 9.43 -18.06 2.50
CA PRO A 145 9.18 -18.50 3.88
C PRO A 145 10.11 -17.75 4.85
N GLY A 146 9.60 -17.46 6.05
CA GLY A 146 10.39 -16.80 7.10
C GLY A 146 9.58 -15.78 7.87
N GLY A 147 9.33 -14.64 7.27
CA GLY A 147 8.58 -13.55 7.87
C GLY A 147 9.19 -13.00 9.15
N SER A 148 8.37 -12.38 9.97
CA SER A 148 8.79 -11.88 11.27
C SER A 148 9.17 -12.98 12.25
N SER A 149 8.89 -14.29 11.95
CA SER A 149 9.30 -15.41 12.81
C SER A 149 10.82 -15.52 12.95
N LEU A 150 11.56 -15.02 11.98
CA LEU A 150 13.04 -15.02 11.97
C LEU A 150 13.65 -13.81 12.66
N VAL A 151 12.84 -12.84 13.08
CA VAL A 151 13.27 -11.62 13.76
C VAL A 151 13.16 -11.81 15.28
N ASP A 152 14.15 -11.31 16.03
CA ASP A 152 14.13 -11.37 17.49
C ASP A 152 12.97 -10.57 18.09
N ASP A 153 12.47 -11.00 19.25
CA ASP A 153 11.31 -10.41 19.92
C ASP A 153 11.47 -8.92 20.24
N ASN A 154 12.69 -8.49 20.57
CA ASN A 154 13.01 -7.08 20.86
C ASN A 154 12.98 -6.17 19.63
N LYS A 155 13.02 -6.74 18.41
CA LYS A 155 12.91 -6.04 17.12
C LYS A 155 11.56 -6.30 16.44
N TYR A 156 10.62 -6.97 17.10
CA TYR A 156 9.35 -7.37 16.49
C TYR A 156 8.52 -6.19 15.97
N VAL A 157 8.46 -5.07 16.70
CA VAL A 157 7.74 -3.87 16.26
C VAL A 157 8.39 -3.26 15.02
N ALA A 158 9.72 -3.24 14.95
CA ALA A 158 10.44 -2.81 13.76
C ALA A 158 10.12 -3.71 12.55
N ALA A 159 10.03 -5.05 12.76
CA ALA A 159 9.64 -5.99 11.70
C ALA A 159 8.21 -5.74 11.20
N MET A 160 7.25 -5.52 12.10
CA MET A 160 5.87 -5.23 11.75
C MET A 160 5.70 -3.93 10.95
N THR A 161 6.59 -2.97 11.13
CA THR A 161 6.52 -1.64 10.50
C THR A 161 7.48 -1.48 9.32
N ALA A 162 8.42 -2.40 9.12
CA ALA A 162 9.47 -2.30 8.13
C ALA A 162 8.96 -1.97 6.72
N THR A 163 7.97 -2.70 6.23
CA THR A 163 7.41 -2.47 4.89
C THR A 163 6.68 -1.14 4.76
N SER A 164 6.00 -0.69 5.82
CA SER A 164 5.35 0.62 5.86
C SER A 164 6.38 1.75 5.86
N VAL A 165 7.44 1.61 6.64
CA VAL A 165 8.56 2.58 6.71
C VAL A 165 9.22 2.75 5.34
N ILE A 166 9.53 1.65 4.64
CA ILE A 166 10.10 1.72 3.30
C ILE A 166 9.13 2.35 2.31
N LYS A 167 7.85 2.00 2.36
CA LYS A 167 6.83 2.56 1.47
C LYS A 167 6.68 4.07 1.65
N GLU A 168 6.66 4.58 2.88
CA GLU A 168 6.58 6.01 3.16
C GLU A 168 7.84 6.76 2.70
N ALA A 169 9.01 6.12 2.77
CA ALA A 169 10.26 6.71 2.29
C ALA A 169 10.34 6.82 0.77
N GLY A 170 9.56 6.00 0.03
CA GLY A 170 9.69 5.83 -1.41
C GLY A 170 10.74 4.77 -1.78
N ILE A 171 11.12 4.69 -3.07
CA ILE A 171 12.07 3.68 -3.56
C ILE A 171 13.04 4.29 -4.58
N GLY A 172 14.22 3.67 -4.70
CA GLY A 172 15.25 4.13 -5.63
C GLY A 172 15.63 5.58 -5.36
N GLN A 173 15.59 6.41 -6.37
CA GLN A 173 15.90 7.83 -6.27
C GLN A 173 14.68 8.72 -5.95
N PHE A 174 13.49 8.15 -5.82
CA PHE A 174 12.23 8.88 -5.64
C PHE A 174 11.73 8.77 -4.20
N ASN A 175 11.39 9.92 -3.58
CA ASN A 175 10.53 9.89 -2.40
C ASN A 175 9.10 9.50 -2.79
N GLN A 176 8.22 9.27 -1.82
CA GLN A 176 6.86 8.79 -2.11
C GLN A 176 6.06 9.75 -2.99
N ILE A 177 6.19 11.08 -2.78
CA ILE A 177 5.47 12.08 -3.57
C ILE A 177 5.97 12.09 -5.03
N GLU A 178 7.28 12.00 -5.21
CA GLU A 178 7.89 11.95 -6.54
C GLU A 178 7.52 10.65 -7.27
N LEU A 179 7.49 9.53 -6.54
CA LEU A 179 7.07 8.25 -7.08
C LEU A 179 5.61 8.27 -7.52
N ASP A 180 4.71 8.82 -6.71
CA ASP A 180 3.29 8.95 -7.06
C ASP A 180 3.09 9.80 -8.32
N LYS A 181 3.86 10.89 -8.47
CA LYS A 181 3.85 11.72 -9.69
C LYS A 181 4.38 10.96 -10.90
N MET A 182 5.47 10.20 -10.73
CA MET A 182 6.08 9.40 -11.79
C MET A 182 5.14 8.30 -12.28
N LEU A 183 4.35 7.75 -11.38
CA LEU A 183 3.36 6.71 -11.67
C LEU A 183 1.99 7.28 -12.08
N ALA A 184 1.83 8.60 -12.13
CA ALA A 184 0.57 9.21 -12.56
C ALA A 184 0.20 8.77 -13.99
N GLY A 185 -1.01 8.23 -14.15
CA GLY A 185 -1.48 7.67 -15.42
C GLY A 185 -1.01 6.23 -15.70
N LYS A 186 -0.21 5.62 -14.83
CA LYS A 186 0.17 4.22 -14.88
C LYS A 186 -0.75 3.37 -14.01
N ILE A 187 -1.08 2.19 -14.51
CA ILE A 187 -1.84 1.18 -13.76
C ILE A 187 -0.84 0.07 -13.38
N ALA A 188 0.00 0.36 -12.41
CA ALA A 188 0.94 -0.61 -11.85
C ALA A 188 1.12 -0.32 -10.36
N ARG A 189 1.12 -1.38 -9.54
CA ARG A 189 1.31 -1.27 -8.09
C ARG A 189 2.00 -2.50 -7.53
N VAL A 190 2.88 -2.29 -6.57
CA VAL A 190 3.56 -3.33 -5.80
C VAL A 190 3.48 -2.95 -4.31
N ASN A 191 3.11 -3.90 -3.47
CA ASN A 191 3.03 -3.71 -2.02
C ASN A 191 3.83 -4.83 -1.34
N PRO A 192 4.96 -4.51 -0.70
CA PRO A 192 5.69 -5.45 0.13
C PRO A 192 4.93 -5.75 1.42
N TYR A 193 5.12 -6.96 1.97
CA TYR A 193 4.65 -7.34 3.29
C TYR A 193 5.64 -8.25 3.99
N ILE A 194 5.68 -8.18 5.32
CA ILE A 194 6.34 -9.14 6.19
C ILE A 194 5.27 -9.69 7.13
N GLY A 195 4.87 -10.92 6.87
CA GLY A 195 3.89 -11.65 7.68
C GLY A 195 4.51 -12.34 8.88
N GLY A 196 3.74 -13.21 9.56
CA GLY A 196 4.25 -13.99 10.69
C GLY A 196 5.28 -15.04 10.29
N ILE A 197 5.03 -15.75 9.18
CA ILE A 197 5.80 -16.91 8.73
C ILE A 197 6.29 -16.81 7.28
N GLU A 198 5.97 -15.75 6.60
CA GLU A 198 6.38 -15.46 5.21
C GLU A 198 6.52 -13.96 4.99
N GLU A 199 7.35 -13.58 4.04
CA GLU A 199 7.39 -12.25 3.45
C GLU A 199 7.08 -12.33 1.96
N GLY A 200 6.78 -11.15 1.36
CA GLY A 200 6.52 -11.15 -0.06
C GLY A 200 5.98 -9.84 -0.59
N PHE A 201 5.38 -9.96 -1.76
CA PHE A 201 4.75 -8.85 -2.47
C PHE A 201 3.38 -9.25 -3.00
N ASN A 202 2.49 -8.28 -3.07
CA ASN A 202 1.25 -8.35 -3.83
C ASN A 202 1.16 -7.14 -4.75
N GLY A 203 0.64 -7.33 -5.95
CA GLY A 203 0.55 -6.26 -6.93
C GLY A 203 -0.34 -6.58 -8.10
N SER A 204 -0.43 -5.62 -8.99
CA SER A 204 -1.11 -5.80 -10.29
C SER A 204 -0.66 -4.72 -11.25
N ALA A 205 -0.84 -4.98 -12.54
CA ALA A 205 -0.68 -3.98 -13.58
C ALA A 205 -1.69 -4.17 -14.70
N SER A 206 -1.87 -3.11 -15.52
CA SER A 206 -2.41 -3.30 -16.85
C SER A 206 -1.36 -4.00 -17.75
N PRO A 207 -1.75 -4.71 -18.81
CA PRO A 207 -0.79 -5.26 -19.76
C PRO A 207 0.14 -4.21 -20.39
N GLN A 208 -0.32 -2.96 -20.53
CA GLN A 208 0.47 -1.85 -21.07
C GLN A 208 1.52 -1.35 -20.07
N ASP A 209 1.28 -1.49 -18.77
CA ASP A 209 2.16 -1.04 -17.70
C ASP A 209 2.90 -2.20 -17.02
N LEU A 210 2.94 -3.37 -17.67
CA LEU A 210 3.58 -4.57 -17.12
C LEU A 210 5.08 -4.34 -16.85
N GLU A 211 5.79 -3.65 -17.74
CA GLU A 211 7.18 -3.28 -17.51
C GLU A 211 7.35 -2.40 -16.28
N THR A 212 6.45 -1.43 -16.06
CA THR A 212 6.46 -0.59 -14.84
C THR A 212 6.30 -1.45 -13.57
N LEU A 213 5.44 -2.50 -13.61
CA LEU A 213 5.32 -3.45 -12.50
C LEU A 213 6.66 -4.14 -12.21
N PHE A 214 7.35 -4.64 -13.23
CA PHE A 214 8.64 -5.30 -13.07
C PHE A 214 9.73 -4.35 -12.55
N GLN A 215 9.74 -3.09 -13.00
CA GLN A 215 10.63 -2.05 -12.50
C GLN A 215 10.38 -1.77 -11.01
N LEU A 216 9.13 -1.68 -10.59
CA LEU A 216 8.78 -1.51 -9.18
C LEU A 216 9.21 -2.71 -8.33
N ILE A 217 8.97 -3.94 -8.79
CA ILE A 217 9.44 -5.15 -8.11
C ILE A 217 10.95 -5.08 -7.91
N HIS A 218 11.69 -4.81 -8.99
CA HIS A 218 13.14 -4.72 -8.94
C HIS A 218 13.63 -3.68 -7.93
N LEU A 219 13.03 -2.48 -7.91
CA LEU A 219 13.41 -1.42 -6.99
C LEU A 219 13.10 -1.75 -5.52
N TYR A 220 11.99 -2.41 -5.24
CA TYR A 220 11.65 -2.83 -3.87
C TYR A 220 12.64 -3.86 -3.31
N PHE A 221 13.24 -4.71 -4.17
CA PHE A 221 14.32 -5.61 -3.76
C PHE A 221 15.66 -4.90 -3.63
N SER A 222 16.04 -4.07 -4.62
CA SER A 222 17.41 -3.61 -4.82
C SER A 222 17.70 -2.21 -4.26
N ALA A 223 16.67 -1.38 -4.07
CA ALA A 223 16.84 0.04 -3.75
C ALA A 223 15.81 0.59 -2.74
N PRO A 224 15.61 -0.07 -1.57
CA PRO A 224 14.80 0.49 -0.50
C PRO A 224 15.42 1.79 0.01
N ARG A 225 14.57 2.78 0.37
CA ARG A 225 15.03 4.08 0.88
C ARG A 225 14.96 4.16 2.39
N LEU A 226 15.89 4.93 2.96
CA LEU A 226 15.88 5.38 4.35
C LEU A 226 15.57 6.87 4.37
N ASP A 227 14.46 7.28 5.01
CA ASP A 227 14.07 8.69 5.12
C ASP A 227 13.51 9.00 6.51
N SER A 228 14.28 9.74 7.29
CA SER A 228 13.92 10.09 8.67
C SER A 228 12.71 11.02 8.75
N SER A 229 12.53 11.90 7.77
CA SER A 229 11.41 12.84 7.77
C SER A 229 10.10 12.11 7.48
N ALA A 230 10.11 11.18 6.52
CA ALA A 230 8.96 10.32 6.20
C ALA A 230 8.62 9.41 7.40
N PHE A 231 9.62 8.87 8.08
CA PHE A 231 9.43 8.05 9.27
C PHE A 231 8.74 8.83 10.41
N LEU A 232 9.22 10.02 10.74
CA LEU A 232 8.62 10.87 11.78
C LEU A 232 7.17 11.28 11.42
N ALA A 233 6.92 11.63 10.16
CA ALA A 233 5.58 11.93 9.69
C ALA A 233 4.63 10.72 9.78
N TYR A 234 5.15 9.52 9.49
CA TYR A 234 4.40 8.27 9.67
C TYR A 234 4.08 7.99 11.13
N GLN A 235 5.06 8.13 12.05
CA GLN A 235 4.83 7.98 13.49
C GLN A 235 3.77 8.95 14.01
N GLU A 236 3.83 10.22 13.63
CA GLU A 236 2.85 11.24 14.06
C GLU A 236 1.43 10.91 13.56
N ARG A 237 1.32 10.51 12.30
CA ARG A 237 0.03 10.08 11.73
C ARG A 237 -0.52 8.84 12.45
N MET A 238 0.33 7.86 12.76
CA MET A 238 -0.04 6.67 13.52
C MET A 238 -0.44 7.00 14.94
N ASN A 239 0.25 7.93 15.60
CA ASN A 239 -0.12 8.38 16.95
C ASN A 239 -1.54 8.94 16.98
N GLY A 240 -1.87 9.87 16.08
CA GLY A 240 -3.22 10.42 15.97
C GLY A 240 -4.28 9.36 15.67
N PHE A 241 -3.96 8.37 14.82
CA PHE A 241 -4.85 7.24 14.56
C PHE A 241 -5.09 6.39 15.82
N LEU A 242 -4.05 6.08 16.60
CA LEU A 242 -4.12 5.25 17.79
C LEU A 242 -4.87 5.94 18.94
N GLU A 243 -4.68 7.24 19.13
CA GLU A 243 -5.47 8.02 20.08
C GLU A 243 -6.96 7.94 19.76
N ASN A 244 -7.34 8.14 18.51
CA ASN A 244 -8.74 8.03 18.08
C ASN A 244 -9.27 6.58 18.16
N ARG A 245 -8.43 5.58 17.88
CA ARG A 245 -8.78 4.16 17.96
C ARG A 245 -9.16 3.77 19.39
N SER A 246 -8.43 4.24 20.39
CA SER A 246 -8.63 3.89 21.80
C SER A 246 -9.98 4.38 22.34
N SER A 247 -10.57 5.40 21.73
CA SER A 247 -11.89 5.93 22.12
C SER A 247 -13.09 5.06 21.70
N ARG A 248 -12.86 4.07 20.83
CA ARG A 248 -13.93 3.20 20.29
C ARG A 248 -14.15 1.98 21.18
N PRO A 249 -15.39 1.72 21.64
CA PRO A 249 -15.69 0.57 22.51
C PRO A 249 -15.32 -0.79 21.89
N GLU A 250 -15.53 -0.92 20.59
CA GLU A 250 -15.21 -2.14 19.83
C GLU A 250 -13.72 -2.47 19.81
N THR A 251 -12.88 -1.46 20.01
CA THR A 251 -11.42 -1.65 20.11
C THR A 251 -11.05 -2.48 21.33
N ALA A 252 -11.53 -2.09 22.50
CA ALA A 252 -11.27 -2.85 23.75
C ALA A 252 -11.74 -4.30 23.64
N TYR A 253 -12.86 -4.53 22.97
CA TYR A 253 -13.39 -5.87 22.71
C TYR A 253 -12.43 -6.71 21.80
N ARG A 254 -12.03 -6.15 20.66
CA ARG A 254 -11.11 -6.84 19.72
C ARG A 254 -9.75 -7.10 20.33
N ASP A 255 -9.20 -6.13 21.05
CA ASP A 255 -7.91 -6.23 21.72
C ASP A 255 -7.95 -7.31 22.81
N THR A 256 -9.07 -7.44 23.54
CA THR A 256 -9.26 -8.51 24.52
C THR A 256 -9.26 -9.90 23.85
N ILE A 257 -9.91 -10.04 22.70
CA ILE A 257 -9.89 -11.28 21.93
C ILE A 257 -8.45 -11.58 21.50
N GLN A 258 -7.76 -10.63 20.88
CA GLN A 258 -6.39 -10.78 20.36
C GLN A 258 -5.44 -11.29 21.45
N VAL A 259 -5.38 -10.61 22.58
CA VAL A 259 -4.46 -10.99 23.67
C VAL A 259 -4.86 -12.30 24.36
N THR A 260 -6.16 -12.56 24.47
CA THR A 260 -6.67 -13.79 25.09
C THR A 260 -6.34 -15.00 24.21
N MET A 261 -6.59 -14.90 22.91
CA MET A 261 -6.31 -16.01 21.97
C MET A 261 -4.83 -16.32 21.83
N ALA A 262 -3.97 -15.37 22.11
CA ALA A 262 -2.51 -15.55 22.10
C ALA A 262 -1.91 -15.70 23.49
N GLN A 263 -2.73 -15.91 24.54
CA GLN A 263 -2.26 -16.05 25.93
C GLN A 263 -1.31 -14.92 26.37
N HIS A 264 -1.59 -13.69 25.96
CA HIS A 264 -0.79 -12.50 26.23
C HIS A 264 0.65 -12.58 25.67
N HIS A 265 0.87 -13.32 24.59
CA HIS A 265 2.17 -13.39 23.95
C HIS A 265 2.66 -12.01 23.52
N LEU A 266 3.96 -11.74 23.65
CA LEU A 266 4.59 -10.43 23.34
C LEU A 266 4.25 -9.94 21.92
N ARG A 267 4.25 -10.84 20.94
CA ARG A 267 3.95 -10.53 19.53
C ARG A 267 2.47 -10.32 19.22
N SER A 268 1.60 -10.48 20.21
CA SER A 268 0.16 -10.28 20.08
C SER A 268 -0.34 -9.08 20.86
N ARG A 269 0.54 -8.17 21.23
CA ARG A 269 0.16 -6.89 21.84
C ARG A 269 -0.64 -6.06 20.84
N PRO A 270 -1.81 -5.50 21.24
CA PRO A 270 -2.54 -4.56 20.41
C PRO A 270 -1.72 -3.29 20.14
N TRP A 271 -1.93 -2.69 19.01
CA TRP A 271 -1.35 -1.39 18.71
C TRP A 271 -1.81 -0.33 19.72
N SER A 272 -0.86 0.36 20.31
CA SER A 272 -1.05 1.46 21.26
C SER A 272 0.02 2.54 21.03
N THR A 273 -0.18 3.71 21.65
CA THR A 273 0.80 4.79 21.60
C THR A 273 2.12 4.40 22.25
N GLU A 274 2.09 3.56 23.30
CA GLU A 274 3.30 3.03 23.93
C GLU A 274 4.04 2.09 22.98
N LEU A 275 3.32 1.19 22.28
CA LEU A 275 3.95 0.27 21.33
C LEU A 275 4.58 1.04 20.16
N LEU A 276 4.00 2.17 19.78
CA LEU A 276 4.55 3.04 18.74
C LEU A 276 5.95 3.57 19.07
N THR A 277 6.26 3.74 20.36
CA THR A 277 7.60 4.19 20.79
C THR A 277 8.70 3.14 20.59
N GLU A 278 8.32 1.88 20.33
CA GLU A 278 9.23 0.78 20.00
C GLU A 278 9.59 0.73 18.51
N MET A 279 9.02 1.60 17.68
CA MET A 279 9.39 1.71 16.27
C MET A 279 10.81 2.27 16.16
N ASP A 280 11.62 1.64 15.32
CA ASP A 280 13.00 2.06 15.04
C ASP A 280 13.23 2.06 13.51
N LEU A 281 13.65 3.21 12.99
CA LEU A 281 13.89 3.40 11.56
C LEU A 281 15.02 2.51 11.04
N GLY A 282 16.15 2.48 11.78
CA GLY A 282 17.32 1.71 11.38
C GLY A 282 17.05 0.21 11.40
N ALA A 283 16.45 -0.28 12.50
CA ALA A 283 16.08 -1.68 12.62
C ALA A 283 15.02 -2.09 11.57
N SER A 284 14.04 -1.23 11.27
CA SER A 284 13.04 -1.49 10.22
C SER A 284 13.71 -1.62 8.84
N TYR A 285 14.67 -0.75 8.53
CA TYR A 285 15.41 -0.80 7.28
C TYR A 285 16.30 -2.05 7.18
N GLU A 286 17.05 -2.37 8.24
CA GLU A 286 17.91 -3.58 8.31
C GLU A 286 17.06 -4.85 8.11
N ILE A 287 15.93 -4.96 8.81
CA ILE A 287 15.03 -6.11 8.69
C ILE A 287 14.44 -6.21 7.29
N TYR A 288 13.99 -5.09 6.72
CA TYR A 288 13.49 -5.09 5.35
C TYR A 288 14.55 -5.59 4.37
N THR A 289 15.75 -5.04 4.44
CA THR A 289 16.85 -5.42 3.55
C THR A 289 17.18 -6.91 3.71
N ASP A 290 17.32 -7.40 4.94
CA ASP A 290 17.62 -8.82 5.21
C ASP A 290 16.53 -9.77 4.66
N ARG A 291 15.24 -9.40 4.80
CA ARG A 291 14.14 -10.25 4.29
C ARG A 291 14.01 -10.23 2.77
N PHE A 292 14.45 -9.17 2.09
CA PHE A 292 14.30 -9.02 0.64
C PHE A 292 15.63 -9.09 -0.14
N GLU A 293 16.77 -9.34 0.47
CA GLU A 293 18.06 -9.42 -0.24
C GLU A 293 18.31 -10.72 -0.99
N ASN A 294 17.45 -11.74 -0.80
CA ASN A 294 17.62 -13.08 -1.37
C ASN A 294 16.43 -13.45 -2.25
N ALA A 295 16.47 -13.04 -3.51
CA ALA A 295 15.35 -13.31 -4.43
C ALA A 295 15.25 -14.80 -4.84
N GLY A 296 16.32 -15.58 -4.74
CA GLY A 296 16.36 -17.01 -5.07
C GLY A 296 15.44 -17.86 -4.18
N ASP A 297 15.11 -17.39 -2.97
CA ASP A 297 14.18 -18.07 -2.06
C ASP A 297 12.70 -17.72 -2.33
N PHE A 298 12.46 -16.77 -3.24
CA PHE A 298 11.10 -16.35 -3.61
C PHE A 298 10.54 -17.18 -4.76
N SER A 299 9.24 -17.43 -4.68
CA SER A 299 8.42 -17.85 -5.82
C SER A 299 7.54 -16.70 -6.29
N PHE A 300 7.64 -16.34 -7.57
CA PHE A 300 6.91 -15.23 -8.20
C PHE A 300 5.75 -15.77 -9.03
N TYR A 301 4.57 -15.25 -8.86
CA TYR A 301 3.35 -15.68 -9.53
C TYR A 301 2.79 -14.54 -10.37
N PHE A 302 2.52 -14.82 -11.65
CA PHE A 302 1.83 -13.89 -12.55
C PHE A 302 0.63 -14.57 -13.18
N VAL A 303 -0.54 -13.95 -13.06
CA VAL A 303 -1.81 -14.47 -13.60
C VAL A 303 -2.54 -13.35 -14.31
N GLY A 304 -2.93 -13.51 -15.55
CA GLY A 304 -3.69 -12.50 -16.29
C GLY A 304 -3.39 -12.43 -17.78
N ASN A 305 -3.67 -11.26 -18.34
CA ASN A 305 -3.57 -11.05 -19.78
C ASN A 305 -2.14 -10.69 -20.21
N PHE A 306 -1.37 -11.70 -20.52
CA PHE A 306 -0.03 -11.61 -21.12
C PHE A 306 0.25 -12.87 -21.95
N THR A 307 1.31 -12.84 -22.78
CA THR A 307 1.83 -14.06 -23.41
C THR A 307 3.21 -14.40 -22.83
N LEU A 308 3.61 -15.67 -22.92
CA LEU A 308 4.94 -16.09 -22.45
C LEU A 308 6.06 -15.33 -23.18
N GLU A 309 5.88 -15.06 -24.47
CA GLU A 309 6.83 -14.30 -25.27
C GLU A 309 6.96 -12.84 -24.81
N SER A 310 5.84 -12.20 -24.43
CA SER A 310 5.85 -10.80 -24.02
C SER A 310 6.43 -10.60 -22.61
N ILE A 311 6.21 -11.56 -21.68
CA ILE A 311 6.67 -11.44 -20.31
C ILE A 311 8.13 -11.90 -20.12
N LYS A 312 8.62 -12.83 -20.97
CA LYS A 312 9.95 -13.43 -20.85
C LYS A 312 11.10 -12.42 -20.76
N PRO A 313 11.21 -11.42 -21.66
CA PRO A 313 12.28 -10.43 -21.58
C PRO A 313 12.22 -9.60 -20.30
N LEU A 314 11.02 -9.31 -19.74
CA LEU A 314 10.86 -8.59 -18.49
C LEU A 314 11.31 -9.44 -17.29
N VAL A 315 10.94 -10.71 -17.28
CA VAL A 315 11.36 -11.69 -16.27
C VAL A 315 12.89 -11.83 -16.27
N GLU A 316 13.48 -12.09 -17.43
CA GLU A 316 14.93 -12.26 -17.55
C GLU A 316 15.70 -11.00 -17.13
N LEU A 317 15.19 -9.80 -17.46
CA LEU A 317 15.84 -8.54 -17.15
C LEU A 317 15.70 -8.15 -15.68
N TYR A 318 14.45 -8.04 -15.20
CA TYR A 318 14.18 -7.43 -13.91
C TYR A 318 14.24 -8.43 -12.75
N LEU A 319 13.71 -9.64 -12.91
CA LEU A 319 13.82 -10.69 -11.89
C LEU A 319 15.16 -11.42 -11.97
N GLY A 320 15.67 -11.61 -13.17
CA GLY A 320 17.02 -12.16 -13.36
C GLY A 320 18.14 -11.26 -12.82
N GLY A 321 17.89 -9.95 -12.74
CA GLY A 321 18.81 -8.97 -12.15
C GLY A 321 18.67 -8.79 -10.65
N LEU A 322 17.82 -9.58 -9.96
CA LEU A 322 17.65 -9.50 -8.51
C LEU A 322 18.82 -10.19 -7.77
N PRO A 323 19.17 -9.71 -6.57
CA PRO A 323 20.20 -10.33 -5.75
C PRO A 323 19.78 -11.74 -5.30
N ASP A 324 20.75 -12.63 -5.26
CA ASP A 324 20.63 -13.97 -4.68
C ASP A 324 21.81 -14.21 -3.76
N THR A 325 21.56 -14.59 -2.52
CA THR A 325 22.57 -14.92 -1.52
C THR A 325 22.74 -16.43 -1.33
N GLY A 326 21.93 -17.24 -2.02
CA GLY A 326 21.90 -18.70 -1.88
C GLY A 326 21.40 -19.17 -0.51
N ARG A 327 20.71 -18.30 0.25
CA ARG A 327 20.16 -18.63 1.57
C ARG A 327 18.82 -19.31 1.38
N GLU A 328 18.63 -20.46 2.01
CA GLU A 328 17.34 -21.13 2.12
C GLU A 328 16.81 -20.95 3.54
N GLU A 329 15.64 -20.38 3.68
CA GLU A 329 15.04 -20.09 4.97
C GLU A 329 13.76 -20.88 5.21
N GLN A 330 13.46 -21.09 6.49
CA GLN A 330 12.22 -21.69 6.96
C GLN A 330 11.71 -20.87 8.13
N TRP A 331 10.40 -20.74 8.24
CA TRP A 331 9.78 -20.08 9.38
C TRP A 331 10.04 -20.82 10.70
N LYS A 332 9.99 -20.11 11.81
CA LYS A 332 10.10 -20.63 13.17
C LYS A 332 8.78 -20.52 13.92
N ASP A 333 8.43 -21.54 14.70
CA ASP A 333 7.35 -21.43 15.70
C ASP A 333 7.78 -20.47 16.81
N VAL A 334 7.17 -19.30 16.89
CA VAL A 334 7.45 -18.29 17.92
C VAL A 334 6.65 -18.52 19.21
N GLY A 335 5.89 -19.62 19.31
CA GLY A 335 5.22 -20.04 20.54
C GLY A 335 3.85 -19.38 20.78
N ILE A 336 3.24 -18.72 19.80
CA ILE A 336 1.88 -18.20 19.92
C ILE A 336 0.90 -19.37 19.89
N LYS A 337 0.17 -19.59 20.99
CA LYS A 337 -0.78 -20.71 21.12
C LYS A 337 -2.12 -20.22 21.67
N PRO A 338 -3.24 -20.77 21.18
CA PRO A 338 -4.55 -20.48 21.74
C PRO A 338 -4.69 -21.09 23.15
N PRO A 339 -5.62 -20.58 23.98
CA PRO A 339 -5.94 -21.18 25.28
C PRO A 339 -6.38 -22.63 25.13
N GLN A 340 -5.93 -23.50 26.05
CA GLN A 340 -6.33 -24.90 26.07
C GLN A 340 -7.63 -25.18 26.82
N ASN A 341 -8.07 -24.23 27.64
CA ASN A 341 -9.26 -24.33 28.46
C ASN A 341 -10.30 -23.26 28.05
N VAL A 342 -11.53 -23.44 28.48
CA VAL A 342 -12.58 -22.45 28.30
C VAL A 342 -12.19 -21.15 29.03
N VAL A 343 -12.14 -20.06 28.28
CA VAL A 343 -11.85 -18.72 28.81
C VAL A 343 -13.03 -17.82 28.49
N GLU A 344 -13.61 -17.24 29.53
CA GLU A 344 -14.70 -16.28 29.40
C GLU A 344 -14.20 -14.88 29.74
N LYS A 345 -14.51 -13.92 28.89
CA LYS A 345 -14.14 -12.51 29.04
C LYS A 345 -15.36 -11.62 28.84
N HIS A 346 -15.50 -10.62 29.71
CA HIS A 346 -16.53 -9.59 29.61
C HIS A 346 -15.86 -8.22 29.47
N VAL A 347 -16.13 -7.52 28.37
CA VAL A 347 -15.67 -6.16 28.12
C VAL A 347 -16.86 -5.21 28.27
N LYS A 348 -16.76 -4.24 29.17
CA LYS A 348 -17.75 -3.17 29.33
C LYS A 348 -17.08 -1.86 28.96
N ASN A 349 -17.47 -1.30 27.82
CA ASN A 349 -16.95 -0.03 27.32
C ASN A 349 -18.02 0.66 26.46
N GLY A 350 -18.02 2.01 26.45
CA GLY A 350 -18.96 2.81 25.69
C GLY A 350 -20.23 3.21 26.45
N LEU A 351 -20.95 4.16 25.88
CA LEU A 351 -22.19 4.75 26.45
C LEU A 351 -23.46 4.11 25.88
N GLU A 352 -23.39 3.57 24.65
CA GLU A 352 -24.56 2.97 24.02
C GLU A 352 -24.81 1.55 24.52
N GLN A 353 -26.08 1.19 24.66
CA GLN A 353 -26.51 -0.16 25.04
C GLN A 353 -26.40 -1.09 23.82
N LYS A 354 -25.19 -1.56 23.53
CA LYS A 354 -24.89 -2.56 22.51
C LYS A 354 -24.31 -3.80 23.16
N SER A 355 -24.58 -4.98 22.60
CA SER A 355 -23.91 -6.21 22.98
C SER A 355 -23.34 -6.90 21.75
N LEU A 356 -22.12 -7.40 21.87
CA LEU A 356 -21.44 -8.21 20.87
C LEU A 356 -20.92 -9.47 21.58
N SER A 357 -21.19 -10.64 21.00
CA SER A 357 -20.70 -11.91 21.54
C SER A 357 -19.92 -12.65 20.44
N ASN A 358 -18.82 -13.24 20.81
CA ASN A 358 -18.00 -14.10 19.94
C ASN A 358 -17.70 -15.41 20.65
N ILE A 359 -17.83 -16.52 19.93
CA ILE A 359 -17.46 -17.86 20.41
C ILE A 359 -16.42 -18.39 19.42
N ILE A 360 -15.24 -18.74 19.94
CA ILE A 360 -14.11 -19.21 19.15
C ILE A 360 -13.79 -20.64 19.59
N PHE A 361 -13.67 -21.57 18.64
CA PHE A 361 -13.38 -22.99 18.84
C PHE A 361 -12.00 -23.33 18.31
#